data_f9622f1d5c407ed1922f83c2e1dfe78b
#
_entry.id   f9622f1d5c407ed1922f83c2e1dfe78b
#
_cell.length_a   1.000
_cell.length_b   1.000
_cell.length_c   1.000
_cell.angle_alpha   90.00
_cell.angle_beta   90.00
_cell.angle_gamma   90.00
#
_symmetry.space_group_name_H-M   'P 1'
#
loop_
_entity.id
_entity.type
_entity.pdbx_description
1 polymer ?
#
loop_
_entity_poly.entity_id
_entity_poly.type
_entity_poly.pdbx_seq_one_letter_code
_entity_poly.pdbx_strand_id
1 'polypeptide(L)'
;RQMCIRDRFYVVNSLYLLFTIAELALVFVLSARVQNMSVGAARGVFLGYALLNGMVLSYYFLAFDLGTLVLAFLATSLYFGLMAVYGTTTHKDLSGWGPKLMMALFALLITGFVGVLFGMGFMGTVLYSGIGLVVFMLLTAYDTQKLSQMYSYYAGDSELAEKASIYGALTLYLDFINIFLYVVRLLGLNSRRRD
;
A
#
# COMPACT_ATOMS: atom_id res chain seq x y z
N ARG A 1 -7.45 24.69 29.01
CA ARG A 1 -7.03 24.66 27.58
C ARG A 1 -6.14 23.45 27.25
N GLN A 2 -5.28 22.97 28.15
CA GLN A 2 -4.44 21.77 27.90
C GLN A 2 -5.22 20.45 27.86
N MET A 3 -6.31 20.32 28.58
CA MET A 3 -7.15 19.11 28.58
C MET A 3 -7.85 18.88 27.23
N CYS A 4 -8.37 19.90 26.58
CA CYS A 4 -9.04 19.76 25.28
C CYS A 4 -8.10 19.34 24.12
N ILE A 5 -6.81 19.68 24.20
CA ILE A 5 -5.84 19.28 23.19
C ILE A 5 -5.50 17.79 23.32
N ARG A 6 -5.37 17.30 24.56
CA ARG A 6 -5.08 15.89 24.86
C ARG A 6 -6.23 14.97 24.47
N ASP A 7 -7.47 15.36 24.74
CA ASP A 7 -8.65 14.58 24.38
C ASP A 7 -8.84 14.55 22.85
N ARG A 8 -8.56 15.64 22.16
CA ARG A 8 -8.58 15.70 20.69
C ARG A 8 -7.51 14.78 20.06
N PHE A 9 -6.32 14.69 20.66
CA PHE A 9 -5.27 13.78 20.22
C PHE A 9 -5.67 12.30 20.41
N TYR A 10 -6.30 11.93 21.51
CA TYR A 10 -6.78 10.57 21.75
C TYR A 10 -7.90 10.18 20.79
N VAL A 11 -8.85 11.07 20.53
CA VAL A 11 -9.96 10.82 19.59
C VAL A 11 -9.44 10.66 18.16
N VAL A 12 -8.54 11.52 17.72
CA VAL A 12 -7.94 11.44 16.36
C VAL A 12 -7.12 10.16 16.21
N ASN A 13 -6.34 9.78 17.24
CA ASN A 13 -5.53 8.57 17.20
C ASN A 13 -6.41 7.29 17.22
N SER A 14 -7.50 7.28 17.99
CA SER A 14 -8.45 6.16 18.02
C SER A 14 -9.22 6.01 16.71
N LEU A 15 -9.65 7.11 16.11
CA LEU A 15 -10.29 7.10 14.79
C LEU A 15 -9.33 6.61 13.71
N TYR A 16 -8.08 7.07 13.71
CA TYR A 16 -7.05 6.60 12.78
C TYR A 16 -6.83 5.09 12.88
N LEU A 17 -6.74 4.56 14.11
CA LEU A 17 -6.60 3.12 14.35
C LEU A 17 -7.81 2.33 13.82
N LEU A 18 -9.03 2.81 14.07
CA LEU A 18 -10.25 2.19 13.57
C LEU A 18 -10.29 2.17 12.03
N PHE A 19 -9.96 3.28 11.37
CA PHE A 19 -9.88 3.33 9.91
C PHE A 19 -8.83 2.39 9.36
N THR A 20 -7.65 2.32 9.97
CA THR A 20 -6.58 1.40 9.56
C THR A 20 -7.00 -0.07 9.70
N ILE A 21 -7.69 -0.43 10.78
CA ILE A 21 -8.23 -1.79 10.96
C ILE A 21 -9.31 -2.08 9.92
N ALA A 22 -10.21 -1.13 9.65
CA ALA A 22 -11.25 -1.28 8.64
C ALA A 22 -10.66 -1.45 7.23
N GLU A 23 -9.60 -0.71 6.90
CA GLU A 23 -8.88 -0.87 5.63
C GLU A 23 -8.26 -2.26 5.48
N LEU A 24 -7.56 -2.74 6.50
CA LEU A 24 -6.98 -4.08 6.50
C LEU A 24 -8.07 -5.16 6.34
N ALA A 25 -9.18 -5.03 7.06
CA ALA A 25 -10.31 -5.96 6.95
C ALA A 25 -10.91 -5.97 5.53
N LEU A 26 -11.10 -4.78 4.92
CA LEU A 26 -11.62 -4.66 3.55
C LEU A 26 -10.67 -5.27 2.51
N VAL A 27 -9.36 -5.05 2.64
CA VAL A 27 -8.35 -5.66 1.76
C VAL A 27 -8.41 -7.18 1.87
N PHE A 28 -8.47 -7.73 3.09
CA PHE A 28 -8.59 -9.17 3.30
C PHE A 28 -9.87 -9.75 2.68
N VAL A 29 -11.02 -9.09 2.91
CA VAL A 29 -12.31 -9.53 2.36
C VAL A 29 -12.27 -9.49 0.83
N LEU A 30 -11.77 -8.41 0.25
CA LEU A 30 -11.72 -8.26 -1.20
C LEU A 30 -10.75 -9.28 -1.81
N SER A 31 -9.53 -9.43 -1.27
CA SER A 31 -8.55 -10.39 -1.77
C SER A 31 -9.01 -11.85 -1.67
N ALA A 32 -9.72 -12.20 -0.58
CA ALA A 32 -10.18 -13.57 -0.34
C ALA A 32 -11.47 -13.93 -1.10
N ARG A 33 -12.32 -12.94 -1.40
CA ARG A 33 -13.68 -13.20 -1.92
C ARG A 33 -13.96 -12.64 -3.31
N VAL A 34 -13.04 -11.89 -3.92
CA VAL A 34 -13.26 -11.24 -5.22
C VAL A 34 -13.72 -12.23 -6.31
N GLN A 35 -13.19 -13.44 -6.30
CA GLN A 35 -13.55 -14.49 -7.28
C GLN A 35 -15.00 -15.00 -7.11
N ASN A 36 -15.52 -14.96 -5.88
CA ASN A 36 -16.87 -15.42 -5.54
C ASN A 36 -17.91 -14.29 -5.51
N MET A 37 -17.48 -13.04 -5.71
CA MET A 37 -18.37 -11.88 -5.76
C MET A 37 -18.84 -11.61 -7.19
N SER A 38 -20.02 -10.98 -7.32
CA SER A 38 -20.40 -10.40 -8.61
C SER A 38 -19.47 -9.24 -8.96
N VAL A 39 -19.28 -8.96 -10.25
CA VAL A 39 -18.45 -7.86 -10.73
C VAL A 39 -18.87 -6.51 -10.12
N GLY A 40 -20.18 -6.26 -10.03
CA GLY A 40 -20.72 -5.04 -9.41
C GLY A 40 -20.37 -4.91 -7.93
N ALA A 41 -20.46 -6.01 -7.18
CA ALA A 41 -20.08 -6.03 -5.76
C ALA A 41 -18.56 -5.80 -5.58
N ALA A 42 -17.73 -6.43 -6.40
CA ALA A 42 -16.28 -6.26 -6.37
C ALA A 42 -15.87 -4.80 -6.66
N ARG A 43 -16.49 -4.16 -7.66
CA ARG A 43 -16.31 -2.73 -7.96
C ARG A 43 -16.74 -1.84 -6.79
N GLY A 44 -17.91 -2.11 -6.20
CA GLY A 44 -18.41 -1.34 -5.06
C GLY A 44 -17.49 -1.40 -3.84
N VAL A 45 -16.97 -2.59 -3.50
CA VAL A 45 -16.03 -2.78 -2.39
C VAL A 45 -14.69 -2.10 -2.69
N PHE A 46 -14.19 -2.19 -3.92
CA PHE A 46 -12.96 -1.49 -4.33
C PHE A 46 -13.10 0.03 -4.21
N LEU A 47 -14.20 0.62 -4.68
CA LEU A 47 -14.45 2.06 -4.56
C LEU A 47 -14.59 2.48 -3.10
N GLY A 48 -15.31 1.70 -2.28
CA GLY A 48 -15.42 1.94 -0.84
C GLY A 48 -14.06 1.92 -0.15
N TYR A 49 -13.21 0.95 -0.49
CA TYR A 49 -11.83 0.89 -0.01
C TYR A 49 -11.02 2.12 -0.43
N ALA A 50 -11.09 2.53 -1.71
CA ALA A 50 -10.37 3.69 -2.21
C ALA A 50 -10.79 5.00 -1.52
N LEU A 51 -12.09 5.14 -1.20
CA LEU A 51 -12.60 6.29 -0.43
C LEU A 51 -12.06 6.31 0.99
N LEU A 52 -12.08 5.17 1.71
CA LEU A 52 -11.53 5.07 3.06
C LEU A 52 -10.03 5.37 3.07
N ASN A 53 -9.28 4.82 2.13
CA ASN A 53 -7.86 5.07 1.99
C ASN A 53 -7.57 6.56 1.71
N GLY A 54 -8.39 7.21 0.87
CA GLY A 54 -8.32 8.65 0.63
C GLY A 54 -8.50 9.48 1.91
N MET A 55 -9.42 9.08 2.80
CA MET A 55 -9.61 9.74 4.11
C MET A 55 -8.37 9.57 5.00
N VAL A 56 -7.78 8.37 5.05
CA VAL A 56 -6.54 8.13 5.81
C VAL A 56 -5.37 8.92 5.21
N LEU A 57 -5.24 8.95 3.88
CA LEU A 57 -4.22 9.74 3.20
C LEU A 57 -4.37 11.25 3.44
N SER A 58 -5.58 11.75 3.66
CA SER A 58 -5.80 13.17 3.96
C SER A 58 -5.03 13.65 5.19
N TYR A 59 -4.79 12.75 6.16
CA TYR A 59 -3.96 13.05 7.33
C TYR A 59 -2.51 13.41 6.96
N TYR A 60 -1.97 12.81 5.89
CA TYR A 60 -0.61 13.11 5.43
C TYR A 60 -0.49 14.53 4.87
N PHE A 61 -1.57 15.09 4.28
CA PHE A 61 -1.61 16.48 3.84
C PHE A 61 -1.59 17.49 5.00
N LEU A 62 -1.97 17.06 6.20
CA LEU A 62 -1.87 17.86 7.41
C LEU A 62 -0.51 17.70 8.12
N ALA A 63 0.15 16.56 7.92
CA ALA A 63 1.40 16.21 8.60
C ALA A 63 2.67 16.62 7.84
N PHE A 64 2.59 16.75 6.52
CA PHE A 64 3.72 17.03 5.62
C PHE A 64 3.41 18.22 4.72
N ASP A 65 4.44 18.98 4.37
CA ASP A 65 4.33 20.07 3.41
C ASP A 65 4.02 19.54 1.99
N LEU A 66 3.33 20.35 1.21
CA LEU A 66 2.89 19.98 -0.14
C LEU A 66 4.07 19.64 -1.06
N GLY A 67 5.21 20.35 -0.92
CA GLY A 67 6.41 20.09 -1.71
C GLY A 67 6.95 18.68 -1.49
N THR A 68 7.03 18.25 -0.22
CA THR A 68 7.43 16.86 0.14
C THR A 68 6.46 15.84 -0.43
N LEU A 69 5.15 16.09 -0.37
CA LEU A 69 4.14 15.17 -0.91
C LEU A 69 4.21 15.06 -2.43
N VAL A 70 4.37 16.17 -3.15
CA VAL A 70 4.54 16.17 -4.61
C VAL A 70 5.80 15.43 -5.02
N LEU A 71 6.93 15.69 -4.35
CA LEU A 71 8.18 14.99 -4.62
C LEU A 71 8.06 13.48 -4.35
N ALA A 72 7.39 13.10 -3.24
CA ALA A 72 7.13 11.70 -2.93
C ALA A 72 6.25 11.03 -3.99
N PHE A 73 5.22 11.72 -4.48
CA PHE A 73 4.34 11.21 -5.53
C PHE A 73 5.09 10.98 -6.85
N LEU A 74 5.92 11.94 -7.26
CA LEU A 74 6.74 11.81 -8.47
C LEU A 74 7.75 10.66 -8.36
N ALA A 75 8.46 10.57 -7.23
CA ALA A 75 9.39 9.48 -6.97
C ALA A 75 8.68 8.11 -6.96
N THR A 76 7.52 8.03 -6.29
CA THR A 76 6.70 6.81 -6.27
C THR A 76 6.25 6.40 -7.67
N SER A 77 5.75 7.35 -8.46
CA SER A 77 5.31 7.11 -9.83
C SER A 77 6.46 6.56 -10.69
N LEU A 78 7.67 7.09 -10.51
CA LEU A 78 8.86 6.61 -11.21
C LEU A 78 9.23 5.18 -10.77
N TYR A 79 9.34 4.92 -9.46
CA TYR A 79 9.69 3.58 -8.94
C TYR A 79 8.65 2.53 -9.33
N PHE A 80 7.37 2.85 -9.15
CA PHE A 80 6.27 1.97 -9.51
C PHE A 80 6.27 1.68 -11.02
N GLY A 81 6.37 2.71 -11.85
CA GLY A 81 6.40 2.56 -13.31
C GLY A 81 7.56 1.71 -13.80
N LEU A 82 8.78 1.93 -13.26
CA LEU A 82 9.95 1.11 -13.61
C LEU A 82 9.76 -0.35 -13.22
N MET A 83 9.23 -0.64 -12.01
CA MET A 83 8.99 -2.00 -11.55
C MET A 83 7.85 -2.68 -12.31
N ALA A 84 6.78 -1.96 -12.66
CA ALA A 84 5.70 -2.48 -13.49
C ALA A 84 6.19 -2.83 -14.92
N VAL A 85 6.96 -1.96 -15.54
CA VAL A 85 7.59 -2.25 -16.86
C VAL A 85 8.54 -3.44 -16.74
N TYR A 86 9.36 -3.50 -15.71
CA TYR A 86 10.25 -4.66 -15.50
C TYR A 86 9.44 -5.95 -15.34
N GLY A 87 8.36 -5.95 -14.53
CA GLY A 87 7.50 -7.12 -14.32
C GLY A 87 6.86 -7.64 -15.61
N THR A 88 6.44 -6.74 -16.53
CA THR A 88 5.83 -7.14 -17.80
C THR A 88 6.84 -7.58 -18.85
N THR A 89 8.06 -7.03 -18.83
CA THR A 89 9.07 -7.25 -19.89
C THR A 89 10.11 -8.32 -19.55
N THR A 90 10.24 -8.67 -18.26
CA THR A 90 11.25 -9.66 -17.84
C THR A 90 10.90 -11.05 -18.32
N HIS A 91 11.89 -11.76 -18.87
CA HIS A 91 11.79 -13.18 -19.23
C HIS A 91 12.04 -14.12 -18.04
N LYS A 92 12.44 -13.56 -16.88
CA LYS A 92 12.66 -14.35 -15.66
C LYS A 92 11.31 -14.65 -15.01
N ASP A 93 11.08 -15.92 -14.65
CA ASP A 93 9.93 -16.30 -13.87
C ASP A 93 10.08 -15.82 -12.42
N LEU A 94 9.21 -14.88 -12.03
CA LEU A 94 9.17 -14.33 -10.67
C LEU A 94 8.27 -15.15 -9.73
N SER A 95 7.59 -16.21 -10.21
CA SER A 95 6.64 -17.00 -9.41
C SER A 95 7.26 -17.55 -8.12
N GLY A 96 8.53 -17.96 -8.17
CA GLY A 96 9.27 -18.44 -6.99
C GLY A 96 9.55 -17.36 -5.92
N TRP A 97 9.35 -16.07 -6.24
CA TRP A 97 9.50 -14.95 -5.29
C TRP A 97 8.24 -14.71 -4.47
N GLY A 98 7.06 -15.09 -4.96
CA GLY A 98 5.78 -14.85 -4.31
C GLY A 98 5.77 -15.24 -2.83
N PRO A 99 6.05 -16.50 -2.44
CA PRO A 99 6.07 -16.92 -1.04
C PRO A 99 7.07 -16.13 -0.17
N LYS A 100 8.25 -15.78 -0.72
CA LYS A 100 9.28 -15.02 -0.02
C LYS A 100 8.85 -13.58 0.23
N LEU A 101 8.24 -12.94 -0.78
CA LEU A 101 7.72 -11.58 -0.67
C LEU A 101 6.52 -11.50 0.27
N MET A 102 5.66 -12.52 0.28
CA MET A 102 4.56 -12.61 1.25
C MET A 102 5.09 -12.75 2.68
N MET A 103 6.11 -13.56 2.93
CA MET A 103 6.75 -13.64 4.25
C MET A 103 7.38 -12.30 4.66
N ALA A 104 8.04 -11.60 3.72
CA ALA A 104 8.60 -10.29 3.97
C ALA A 104 7.50 -9.25 4.29
N LEU A 105 6.36 -9.30 3.59
CA LEU A 105 5.20 -8.46 3.87
C LEU A 105 4.65 -8.71 5.28
N PHE A 106 4.46 -9.98 5.68
CA PHE A 106 4.03 -10.32 7.04
C PHE A 106 5.02 -9.84 8.10
N ALA A 107 6.33 -9.99 7.86
CA ALA A 107 7.36 -9.47 8.74
C ALA A 107 7.29 -7.94 8.88
N LEU A 108 7.05 -7.21 7.79
CA LEU A 108 6.83 -5.77 7.81
C LEU A 108 5.57 -5.39 8.61
N LEU A 109 4.46 -6.09 8.44
CA LEU A 109 3.22 -5.84 9.19
C LEU A 109 3.44 -6.03 10.69
N ILE A 110 4.08 -7.13 11.10
CA ILE A 110 4.39 -7.42 12.50
C ILE A 110 5.34 -6.36 13.06
N THR A 111 6.42 -6.05 12.34
CA THR A 111 7.39 -5.03 12.77
C THR A 111 6.75 -3.64 12.88
N GLY A 112 5.88 -3.29 11.94
CA GLY A 112 5.12 -2.04 11.98
C GLY A 112 4.21 -1.97 13.21
N PHE A 113 3.48 -3.06 13.49
CA PHE A 113 2.60 -3.15 14.66
C PHE A 113 3.38 -3.05 15.98
N VAL A 114 4.48 -3.79 16.10
CA VAL A 114 5.38 -3.70 17.27
C VAL A 114 5.95 -2.28 17.41
N GLY A 115 6.33 -1.66 16.30
CA GLY A 115 6.84 -0.29 16.29
C GLY A 115 5.82 0.76 16.74
N VAL A 116 4.53 0.53 16.49
CA VAL A 116 3.44 1.40 17.00
C VAL A 116 3.28 1.23 18.50
N LEU A 117 3.40 0.01 19.03
CA LEU A 117 3.21 -0.27 20.47
C LEU A 117 4.38 0.23 21.33
N PHE A 118 5.62 0.02 20.87
CA PHE A 118 6.83 0.30 21.67
C PHE A 118 7.56 1.57 21.24
N GLY A 119 7.13 2.18 20.16
CA GLY A 119 7.83 3.30 19.51
C GLY A 119 9.06 2.84 18.73
N MET A 120 9.24 3.37 17.52
CA MET A 120 10.47 3.21 16.75
C MET A 120 11.30 4.47 16.86
N GLY A 121 12.57 4.32 17.28
CA GLY A 121 13.54 5.41 17.18
C GLY A 121 13.80 5.82 15.73
N PHE A 122 14.48 6.95 15.54
CA PHE A 122 14.76 7.52 14.21
C PHE A 122 15.39 6.48 13.25
N MET A 123 16.46 5.80 13.69
CA MET A 123 17.15 4.80 12.87
C MET A 123 16.25 3.60 12.54
N GLY A 124 15.44 3.14 13.49
CA GLY A 124 14.45 2.06 13.26
C GLY A 124 13.42 2.46 12.20
N THR A 125 12.93 3.70 12.23
CA THR A 125 11.99 4.21 11.24
C THR A 125 12.61 4.29 9.83
N VAL A 126 13.87 4.74 9.71
CA VAL A 126 14.59 4.79 8.43
C VAL A 126 14.78 3.40 7.86
N LEU A 127 15.28 2.45 8.66
CA LEU A 127 15.51 1.06 8.23
C LEU A 127 14.20 0.38 7.83
N TYR A 128 13.16 0.50 8.65
CA TYR A 128 11.83 -0.04 8.36
C TYR A 128 11.28 0.50 7.03
N SER A 129 11.35 1.82 6.82
CA SER A 129 10.85 2.45 5.60
C SER A 129 11.67 2.07 4.36
N GLY A 130 13.00 1.97 4.49
CA GLY A 130 13.87 1.54 3.40
C GLY A 130 13.63 0.09 2.98
N ILE A 131 13.53 -0.83 3.96
CA ILE A 131 13.23 -2.24 3.70
C ILE A 131 11.83 -2.36 3.10
N GLY A 132 10.82 -1.68 3.66
CA GLY A 132 9.45 -1.67 3.15
C GLY A 132 9.37 -1.19 1.70
N LEU A 133 10.07 -0.10 1.38
CA LEU A 133 10.16 0.41 0.01
C LEU A 133 10.68 -0.66 -0.96
N VAL A 134 11.79 -1.33 -0.63
CA VAL A 134 12.38 -2.37 -1.48
C VAL A 134 11.42 -3.56 -1.65
N VAL A 135 10.78 -4.01 -0.57
CA VAL A 135 9.81 -5.13 -0.61
C VAL A 135 8.64 -4.80 -1.53
N PHE A 136 8.05 -3.59 -1.43
CA PHE A 136 6.92 -3.21 -2.28
C PHE A 136 7.32 -2.93 -3.73
N MET A 137 8.54 -2.46 -4.00
CA MET A 137 9.06 -2.40 -5.36
C MET A 137 9.16 -3.79 -6.00
N LEU A 138 9.66 -4.78 -5.26
CA LEU A 138 9.73 -6.17 -5.73
C LEU A 138 8.35 -6.81 -5.86
N LEU A 139 7.41 -6.50 -4.95
CA LEU A 139 6.01 -6.92 -5.04
C LEU A 139 5.37 -6.36 -6.31
N THR A 140 5.55 -5.08 -6.63
CA THR A 140 5.03 -4.46 -7.86
C THR A 140 5.48 -5.21 -9.11
N ALA A 141 6.75 -5.58 -9.20
CA ALA A 141 7.25 -6.36 -10.35
C ALA A 141 6.64 -7.76 -10.41
N TYR A 142 6.57 -8.45 -9.27
CA TYR A 142 5.95 -9.78 -9.16
C TYR A 142 4.46 -9.74 -9.51
N ASP A 143 3.71 -8.81 -8.92
CA ASP A 143 2.27 -8.69 -9.10
C ASP A 143 1.92 -8.29 -10.54
N THR A 144 2.69 -7.39 -11.14
CA THR A 144 2.49 -7.02 -12.54
C THR A 144 2.72 -8.21 -13.48
N GLN A 145 3.75 -9.03 -13.27
CA GLN A 145 3.97 -10.25 -14.06
C GLN A 145 2.82 -11.24 -13.87
N LYS A 146 2.42 -11.50 -12.63
CA LYS A 146 1.32 -12.41 -12.29
C LYS A 146 0.00 -11.96 -12.92
N LEU A 147 -0.30 -10.67 -12.88
CA LEU A 147 -1.53 -10.11 -13.46
C LEU A 147 -1.54 -10.23 -14.98
N SER A 148 -0.41 -9.99 -15.63
CA SER A 148 -0.26 -10.19 -17.09
C SER A 148 -0.54 -11.64 -17.48
N GLN A 149 -0.03 -12.61 -16.71
CA GLN A 149 -0.29 -14.03 -16.93
C GLN A 149 -1.76 -14.38 -16.69
N MET A 150 -2.37 -13.89 -15.60
CA MET A 150 -3.79 -14.10 -15.29
C MET A 150 -4.69 -13.56 -16.39
N TYR A 151 -4.44 -12.35 -16.88
CA TYR A 151 -5.21 -11.75 -17.96
C TYR A 151 -5.14 -12.58 -19.24
N SER A 152 -3.96 -13.06 -19.60
CA SER A 152 -3.77 -13.93 -20.76
C SER A 152 -4.49 -15.27 -20.62
N TYR A 153 -4.54 -15.82 -19.40
CA TYR A 153 -5.24 -17.07 -19.13
C TYR A 153 -6.78 -16.93 -19.23
N TYR A 154 -7.35 -15.80 -18.76
CA TYR A 154 -8.78 -15.55 -18.77
C TYR A 154 -9.29 -14.79 -20.02
N ALA A 155 -8.45 -14.59 -21.04
CA ALA A 155 -8.81 -13.83 -22.25
C ALA A 155 -10.03 -14.40 -23.01
N GLY A 156 -10.40 -15.67 -22.80
CA GLY A 156 -11.58 -16.31 -23.39
C GLY A 156 -12.88 -16.18 -22.60
N ASP A 157 -12.83 -15.67 -21.37
CA ASP A 157 -13.97 -15.50 -20.48
C ASP A 157 -14.05 -14.04 -20.00
N SER A 158 -15.05 -13.32 -20.50
CA SER A 158 -15.20 -11.88 -20.22
C SER A 158 -15.46 -11.58 -18.75
N GLU A 159 -16.22 -12.43 -18.03
CA GLU A 159 -16.51 -12.21 -16.61
C GLU A 159 -15.29 -12.46 -15.74
N LEU A 160 -14.53 -13.53 -16.00
CA LEU A 160 -13.32 -13.85 -15.26
C LEU A 160 -12.21 -12.84 -15.56
N ALA A 161 -12.06 -12.38 -16.81
CA ALA A 161 -11.12 -11.33 -17.18
C ALA A 161 -11.43 -10.00 -16.47
N GLU A 162 -12.71 -9.65 -16.32
CA GLU A 162 -13.13 -8.43 -15.62
C GLU A 162 -12.84 -8.52 -14.11
N LYS A 163 -13.14 -9.66 -13.47
CA LYS A 163 -12.78 -9.91 -12.07
C LYS A 163 -11.26 -9.88 -11.84
N ALA A 164 -10.49 -10.45 -12.75
CA ALA A 164 -9.02 -10.40 -12.72
C ALA A 164 -8.50 -8.95 -12.83
N SER A 165 -9.13 -8.13 -13.68
CA SER A 165 -8.79 -6.72 -13.82
C SER A 165 -9.07 -5.91 -12.55
N ILE A 166 -10.20 -6.15 -11.87
CA ILE A 166 -10.54 -5.49 -10.60
C ILE A 166 -9.55 -5.91 -9.51
N TYR A 167 -9.24 -7.21 -9.42
CA TYR A 167 -8.24 -7.72 -8.48
C TYR A 167 -6.86 -7.09 -8.75
N GLY A 168 -6.48 -7.03 -10.03
CA GLY A 168 -5.22 -6.42 -10.45
C GLY A 168 -5.13 -4.93 -10.11
N ALA A 169 -6.19 -4.19 -10.37
CA ALA A 169 -6.26 -2.77 -10.02
C ALA A 169 -6.11 -2.55 -8.51
N LEU A 170 -6.75 -3.39 -7.67
CA LEU A 170 -6.61 -3.32 -6.23
C LEU A 170 -5.16 -3.60 -5.79
N THR A 171 -4.57 -4.70 -6.29
CA THR A 171 -3.22 -5.12 -5.90
C THR A 171 -2.19 -4.05 -6.25
N LEU A 172 -2.20 -3.55 -7.49
CA LEU A 172 -1.29 -2.50 -7.92
C LEU A 172 -1.54 -1.15 -7.22
N TYR A 173 -2.80 -0.84 -6.90
CA TYR A 173 -3.13 0.32 -6.08
C TYR A 173 -2.52 0.23 -4.69
N LEU A 174 -2.60 -0.95 -4.04
CA LEU A 174 -1.99 -1.19 -2.73
C LEU A 174 -0.47 -1.03 -2.77
N ASP A 175 0.18 -1.58 -3.78
CA ASP A 175 1.63 -1.45 -3.96
C ASP A 175 2.02 0.03 -4.11
N PHE A 176 1.31 0.77 -4.98
CA PHE A 176 1.57 2.19 -5.19
C PHE A 176 1.44 3.01 -3.91
N ILE A 177 0.34 2.83 -3.17
CA ILE A 177 0.10 3.56 -1.92
C ILE A 177 1.16 3.23 -0.87
N ASN A 178 1.56 1.96 -0.73
CA ASN A 178 2.58 1.58 0.23
C ASN A 178 3.96 2.15 -0.14
N ILE A 179 4.36 2.11 -1.41
CA ILE A 179 5.58 2.79 -1.89
C ILE A 179 5.52 4.28 -1.55
N PHE A 180 4.40 4.94 -1.84
CA PHE A 180 4.19 6.35 -1.54
C PHE A 180 4.37 6.66 -0.05
N LEU A 181 3.75 5.88 0.84
CA LEU A 181 3.85 6.07 2.28
C LEU A 181 5.28 5.90 2.81
N TYR A 182 6.04 4.93 2.28
CA TYR A 182 7.44 4.75 2.66
C TYR A 182 8.32 5.89 2.15
N VAL A 183 8.10 6.35 0.91
CA VAL A 183 8.84 7.49 0.35
C VAL A 183 8.54 8.77 1.14
N VAL A 184 7.26 9.07 1.46
CA VAL A 184 6.88 10.23 2.29
C VAL A 184 7.57 10.17 3.64
N ARG A 185 7.59 9.01 4.31
CA ARG A 185 8.30 8.85 5.60
C ARG A 185 9.79 9.15 5.47
N LEU A 186 10.46 8.62 4.46
CA LEU A 186 11.90 8.84 4.25
C LEU A 186 12.22 10.31 3.96
N LEU A 187 11.43 10.98 3.13
CA LEU A 187 11.60 12.40 2.82
C LEU A 187 11.29 13.29 4.03
N GLY A 188 10.19 12.99 4.74
CA GLY A 188 9.80 13.76 5.93
C GLY A 188 10.79 13.64 7.10
N LEU A 189 11.48 12.50 7.24
CA LEU A 189 12.57 12.36 8.21
C LEU A 189 13.77 13.24 7.87
N ASN A 190 14.04 13.46 6.58
CA ASN A 190 15.12 14.31 6.12
C ASN A 190 14.81 15.81 6.29
N SER A 191 13.57 16.21 6.14
CA SER A 191 13.11 17.59 6.35
C SER A 191 13.29 18.03 7.81
N ARG A 192 12.87 17.20 8.77
CA ARG A 192 13.04 17.47 10.22
C ARG A 192 14.49 17.56 10.71
N ARG A 193 15.46 17.20 9.90
CA ARG A 193 16.90 17.29 10.23
C ARG A 193 17.52 18.63 9.83
N ARG A 194 16.79 19.42 9.02
CA ARG A 194 17.26 20.70 8.49
C ARG A 194 16.76 21.90 9.29
N ASP A 195 15.73 21.71 10.10
CA ASP A 195 15.19 22.67 11.07
C ASP A 195 15.76 22.40 12.47
#